data_f82f4b5a857ae37a9468914993bf8078
#
_entry.id   f82f4b5a857ae37a9468914993bf8078
#
_cell.length_a   1.000
_cell.length_b   1.000
_cell.length_c   1.000
_cell.angle_alpha   90.00
_cell.angle_beta   90.00
_cell.angle_gamma   90.00
#
_symmetry.space_group_name_H-M   'P 1'
#
loop_
_entity.id
_entity.type
_entity.pdbx_description
1 polymer ?
#
loop_
_entity_poly.entity_id
_entity_poly.type
_entity_poly.pdbx_seq_one_letter_code
_entity_poly.pdbx_strand_id
1 'polypeptide(L)'
;MAVYATTYSKLIAALKELALSDMAVKSFRVGPLSDVEIAMKDDDAQKQNSFKYPYVHLVPVNATMNGRSTIFSFDMIIMDLAKDEIDLETTVHSSTLEITRDLLAKFNQTTWTEFRYNVQLPATTTPFVEGYLNSVAGWTTQLNVEAITPLNLCDAPFV
;
A
#
# COMPACT_ATOMS: atom_id res chain seq x y z
N MET A 1 25.86 10.98 8.05
CA MET A 1 24.66 10.74 7.23
C MET A 1 23.63 10.03 8.12
N ALA A 2 22.48 10.63 8.28
CA ALA A 2 21.49 10.10 9.23
C ALA A 2 20.93 8.76 8.73
N VAL A 3 21.28 7.70 9.42
CA VAL A 3 20.76 6.33 9.18
C VAL A 3 19.23 6.27 9.32
N TYR A 4 18.64 7.25 9.98
CA TYR A 4 17.21 7.32 10.32
C TYR A 4 16.28 7.59 9.14
N ALA A 5 16.72 8.37 8.16
CA ALA A 5 15.92 8.70 6.97
C ALA A 5 15.71 7.50 6.04
N THR A 6 16.42 6.41 6.27
CA THR A 6 16.42 5.26 5.35
C THR A 6 15.36 4.22 5.68
N THR A 7 14.91 4.11 6.93
CA THR A 7 14.00 3.03 7.35
C THR A 7 12.65 3.11 6.67
N TYR A 8 12.01 4.27 6.70
CA TYR A 8 10.72 4.47 6.05
C TYR A 8 10.82 4.34 4.53
N SER A 9 11.82 4.99 3.92
CA SER A 9 12.03 4.92 2.47
C SER A 9 12.30 3.50 1.99
N LYS A 10 13.09 2.72 2.75
CA LYS A 10 13.36 1.31 2.44
C LYS A 10 12.12 0.45 2.60
N LEU A 11 11.31 0.69 3.62
CA LEU A 11 10.02 0.00 3.79
C LEU A 11 9.11 0.24 2.58
N ILE A 12 8.94 1.50 2.17
CA ILE A 12 8.11 1.85 1.01
C ILE A 12 8.65 1.21 -0.27
N ALA A 13 9.97 1.25 -0.50
CA ALA A 13 10.58 0.62 -1.66
C ALA A 13 10.37 -0.91 -1.66
N ALA A 14 10.48 -1.55 -0.51
CA ALA A 14 10.25 -2.98 -0.37
C ALA A 14 8.78 -3.35 -0.59
N LEU A 15 7.84 -2.60 -0.04
CA LEU A 15 6.41 -2.80 -0.27
C LEU A 15 6.04 -2.62 -1.74
N LYS A 16 6.61 -1.61 -2.41
CA LYS A 16 6.44 -1.38 -3.85
C LYS A 16 6.94 -2.56 -4.67
N GLU A 17 8.15 -3.03 -4.40
CA GLU A 17 8.75 -4.15 -5.11
C GLU A 17 7.90 -5.42 -4.95
N LEU A 18 7.47 -5.72 -3.73
CA LEU A 18 6.63 -6.86 -3.45
C LEU A 18 5.25 -6.76 -4.13
N ALA A 19 4.62 -5.60 -4.09
CA ALA A 19 3.33 -5.38 -4.73
C ALA A 19 3.43 -5.53 -6.26
N LEU A 20 4.42 -4.91 -6.88
CA LEU A 20 4.63 -5.00 -8.33
C LEU A 20 5.14 -6.37 -8.80
N SER A 21 5.60 -7.23 -7.91
CA SER A 21 5.93 -8.61 -8.23
C SER A 21 4.71 -9.51 -8.39
N ASP A 22 3.53 -9.08 -7.94
CA ASP A 22 2.27 -9.71 -8.28
C ASP A 22 1.93 -9.40 -9.75
N MET A 23 1.69 -10.43 -10.55
CA MET A 23 1.41 -10.26 -11.98
C MET A 23 0.11 -9.51 -12.25
N ALA A 24 -0.83 -9.53 -11.31
CA ALA A 24 -2.09 -8.82 -11.43
C ALA A 24 -1.96 -7.31 -11.17
N VAL A 25 -1.03 -6.89 -10.32
CA VAL A 25 -0.81 -5.47 -9.98
C VAL A 25 -0.07 -4.75 -11.10
N LYS A 26 -0.66 -3.69 -11.62
CA LYS A 26 -0.10 -2.91 -12.74
C LYS A 26 0.52 -1.58 -12.33
N SER A 27 0.10 -1.00 -11.22
CA SER A 27 0.67 0.23 -10.69
C SER A 27 0.61 0.31 -9.18
N PHE A 28 1.54 1.07 -8.61
CA PHE A 28 1.70 1.27 -7.17
C PHE A 28 2.09 2.72 -6.88
N ARG A 29 1.41 3.34 -5.94
CA ARG A 29 1.76 4.68 -5.43
C ARG A 29 1.62 4.75 -3.92
N VAL A 30 2.28 5.74 -3.34
CA VAL A 30 2.19 6.10 -1.92
C VAL A 30 1.92 7.58 -1.81
N GLY A 31 0.98 7.96 -0.97
CA GLY A 31 0.67 9.35 -0.72
C GLY A 31 -0.70 9.55 -0.09
N PRO A 32 -1.12 10.80 0.15
CA PRO A 32 -2.43 11.10 0.69
C PRO A 32 -3.56 10.65 -0.23
N LEU A 33 -4.77 10.48 0.32
CA LEU A 33 -5.92 10.03 -0.45
C LEU A 33 -6.26 10.96 -1.63
N SER A 34 -5.99 12.25 -1.50
CA SER A 34 -6.16 13.22 -2.59
C SER A 34 -5.36 12.88 -3.86
N ASP A 35 -4.22 12.21 -3.71
CA ASP A 35 -3.39 11.80 -4.84
C ASP A 35 -4.07 10.72 -5.70
N VAL A 36 -4.96 9.92 -5.11
CA VAL A 36 -5.78 8.94 -5.84
C VAL A 36 -6.72 9.66 -6.82
N GLU A 37 -7.41 10.70 -6.35
CA GLU A 37 -8.29 11.49 -7.21
C GLU A 37 -7.55 12.21 -8.33
N ILE A 38 -6.36 12.75 -8.04
CA ILE A 38 -5.50 13.38 -9.05
C ILE A 38 -5.05 12.35 -10.08
N ALA A 39 -4.63 11.18 -9.64
CA ALA A 39 -4.20 10.11 -10.55
C ALA A 39 -5.34 9.64 -11.45
N MET A 40 -6.57 9.55 -10.94
CA MET A 40 -7.75 9.19 -11.73
C MET A 40 -8.08 10.26 -12.78
N LYS A 41 -7.95 11.54 -12.43
CA LYS A 41 -8.18 12.65 -13.37
C LYS A 41 -7.13 12.74 -14.46
N ASP A 42 -5.89 12.41 -14.14
CA ASP A 42 -4.79 12.43 -15.10
C ASP A 42 -4.89 11.29 -16.14
N ASP A 43 -5.58 10.21 -15.82
CA ASP A 43 -5.78 9.10 -16.76
C ASP A 43 -6.71 9.48 -17.93
N ASP A 44 -7.66 10.38 -17.72
CA ASP A 44 -8.51 10.94 -18.78
C ASP A 44 -7.75 11.81 -19.78
N ALA A 45 -6.53 12.23 -19.47
CA ALA A 45 -5.78 13.19 -20.26
C ALA A 45 -4.83 12.59 -21.32
N GLN A 46 -5.00 11.34 -21.72
CA GLN A 46 -4.24 10.68 -22.82
C GLN A 46 -2.71 10.74 -22.70
N LYS A 47 -2.15 10.78 -21.52
CA LYS A 47 -0.70 10.92 -21.36
C LYS A 47 0.00 9.56 -21.21
N GLN A 48 1.18 9.45 -21.81
CA GLN A 48 2.03 8.26 -21.91
C GLN A 48 2.49 7.62 -20.58
N ASN A 49 2.13 8.19 -19.43
CA ASN A 49 2.34 7.64 -18.10
C ASN A 49 1.02 7.19 -17.48
N SER A 50 0.18 6.58 -18.29
CA SER A 50 -1.14 6.13 -17.86
C SER A 50 -1.04 5.23 -16.64
N PHE A 51 -1.73 5.66 -15.63
CA PHE A 51 -2.16 4.92 -14.49
C PHE A 51 -2.85 3.62 -14.94
N LYS A 52 -2.36 2.49 -14.48
CA LYS A 52 -2.86 1.19 -14.94
C LYS A 52 -3.54 0.47 -13.79
N TYR A 53 -4.65 -0.17 -14.10
CA TYR A 53 -5.39 -1.03 -13.19
C TYR A 53 -5.03 -2.51 -13.39
N PRO A 54 -5.09 -3.36 -12.36
CA PRO A 54 -5.34 -3.07 -10.94
C PRO A 54 -4.25 -2.21 -10.29
N TYR A 55 -4.67 -1.32 -9.42
CA TYR A 55 -3.84 -0.31 -8.79
C TYR A 55 -3.79 -0.48 -7.28
N VAL A 56 -2.60 -0.37 -6.72
CA VAL A 56 -2.35 -0.38 -5.28
C VAL A 56 -1.90 0.99 -4.81
N HIS A 57 -2.60 1.54 -3.84
CA HIS A 57 -2.25 2.81 -3.22
C HIS A 57 -2.08 2.64 -1.71
N LEU A 58 -0.95 3.12 -1.18
CA LEU A 58 -0.72 3.18 0.25
C LEU A 58 -0.92 4.61 0.75
N VAL A 59 -1.87 4.78 1.67
CA VAL A 59 -2.05 6.03 2.40
C VAL A 59 -1.38 5.91 3.75
N PRO A 60 -0.30 6.65 4.04
CA PRO A 60 0.31 6.66 5.36
C PRO A 60 -0.68 7.24 6.38
N VAL A 61 -0.93 6.53 7.46
CA VAL A 61 -1.85 6.95 8.53
C VAL A 61 -1.07 7.50 9.71
N ASN A 62 -0.23 6.67 10.31
CA ASN A 62 0.63 7.07 11.43
C ASN A 62 1.83 6.12 11.60
N ALA A 63 2.72 6.51 12.50
CA ALA A 63 3.78 5.65 12.99
C ALA A 63 3.76 5.68 14.51
N THR A 64 3.78 4.51 15.13
CA THR A 64 3.83 4.35 16.58
C THR A 64 5.20 3.81 16.98
N MET A 65 5.92 4.56 17.79
CA MET A 65 7.25 4.20 18.25
C MET A 65 7.18 3.65 19.66
N ASN A 66 7.81 2.51 19.87
CA ASN A 66 8.15 2.00 21.20
C ASN A 66 9.68 1.88 21.34
N GLY A 67 10.17 1.48 22.50
CA GLY A 67 11.61 1.42 22.74
C GLY A 67 12.40 0.43 21.86
N ARG A 68 11.72 -0.46 21.13
CA ARG A 68 12.33 -1.53 20.34
C ARG A 68 11.99 -1.50 18.87
N SER A 69 10.83 -0.97 18.54
CA SER A 69 10.31 -1.01 17.16
C SER A 69 9.48 0.22 16.83
N THR A 70 9.23 0.39 15.55
CA THR A 70 8.27 1.36 15.01
C THR A 70 7.22 0.59 14.22
N ILE A 71 5.95 0.85 14.50
CA ILE A 71 4.82 0.30 13.76
C ILE A 71 4.32 1.38 12.81
N PHE A 72 4.47 1.13 11.51
CA PHE A 72 3.94 1.98 10.46
C PHE A 72 2.55 1.51 10.06
N SER A 73 1.57 2.39 10.15
CA SER A 73 0.19 2.09 9.78
C SER A 73 -0.16 2.75 8.46
N PHE A 74 -0.72 1.95 7.55
CA PHE A 74 -1.17 2.38 6.23
C PHE A 74 -2.61 1.93 5.99
N ASP A 75 -3.34 2.70 5.19
CA ASP A 75 -4.49 2.19 4.48
C ASP A 75 -4.03 1.75 3.10
N MET A 76 -4.03 0.45 2.85
CA MET A 76 -3.72 -0.14 1.55
C MET A 76 -5.01 -0.26 0.74
N ILE A 77 -5.09 0.51 -0.32
CA ILE A 77 -6.25 0.55 -1.22
C ILE A 77 -5.89 -0.23 -2.49
N ILE A 78 -6.68 -1.24 -2.81
CA ILE A 78 -6.54 -2.00 -4.04
C ILE A 78 -7.82 -1.82 -4.84
N MET A 79 -7.69 -1.33 -6.08
CA MET A 79 -8.82 -0.98 -6.91
C MET A 79 -8.64 -1.42 -8.36
N ASP A 80 -9.76 -1.66 -9.00
CA ASP A 80 -9.84 -1.93 -10.43
C ASP A 80 -11.10 -1.29 -11.02
N LEU A 81 -11.16 -1.19 -12.34
CA LEU A 81 -12.31 -0.62 -13.04
C LEU A 81 -13.53 -1.52 -12.94
N ALA A 82 -14.63 -0.94 -12.48
CA ALA A 82 -15.95 -1.56 -12.46
C ALA A 82 -16.89 -0.71 -13.32
N LYS A 83 -17.02 -1.06 -14.59
CA LYS A 83 -17.90 -0.33 -15.52
C LYS A 83 -19.35 -0.71 -15.27
N ASP A 84 -20.15 0.22 -14.77
CA ASP A 84 -21.62 0.34 -14.71
C ASP A 84 -22.52 -0.91 -14.60
N GLU A 85 -21.99 -2.11 -14.46
CA GLU A 85 -22.75 -3.35 -14.33
C GLU A 85 -22.57 -3.98 -12.94
N ILE A 86 -23.68 -4.27 -12.26
CA ILE A 86 -23.69 -4.86 -10.91
C ILE A 86 -22.90 -6.17 -10.86
N ASP A 87 -23.00 -6.99 -11.89
CA ASP A 87 -22.28 -8.25 -11.99
C ASP A 87 -20.76 -8.03 -12.11
N LEU A 88 -20.34 -6.96 -12.79
CA LEU A 88 -18.93 -6.59 -12.92
C LEU A 88 -18.34 -6.09 -11.60
N GLU A 89 -19.13 -5.36 -10.80
CA GLU A 89 -18.73 -4.92 -9.47
C GLU A 89 -18.38 -6.10 -8.56
N THR A 90 -19.23 -7.13 -8.52
CA THR A 90 -18.97 -8.35 -7.75
C THR A 90 -17.70 -9.06 -8.24
N THR A 91 -17.50 -9.13 -9.53
CA THR A 91 -16.29 -9.72 -10.13
C THR A 91 -15.03 -8.93 -9.77
N VAL A 92 -15.10 -7.60 -9.80
CA VAL A 92 -13.99 -6.72 -9.41
C VAL A 92 -13.69 -6.84 -7.92
N HIS A 93 -14.71 -6.86 -7.06
CA HIS A 93 -14.53 -7.10 -5.64
C HIS A 93 -13.86 -8.46 -5.37
N SER A 94 -14.26 -9.49 -6.08
CA SER A 94 -13.66 -10.83 -5.93
C SER A 94 -12.18 -10.82 -6.34
N SER A 95 -11.87 -10.28 -7.51
CA SER A 95 -10.49 -10.26 -8.02
C SER A 95 -9.56 -9.38 -7.18
N THR A 96 -10.03 -8.21 -6.76
CA THR A 96 -9.24 -7.31 -5.91
C THR A 96 -9.06 -7.84 -4.49
N LEU A 97 -10.02 -8.62 -3.98
CA LEU A 97 -9.87 -9.33 -2.70
C LEU A 97 -8.79 -10.42 -2.78
N GLU A 98 -8.73 -11.17 -3.89
CA GLU A 98 -7.66 -12.16 -4.09
C GLU A 98 -6.28 -11.48 -4.17
N ILE A 99 -6.16 -10.36 -4.88
CA ILE A 99 -4.91 -9.57 -4.87
C ILE A 99 -4.55 -9.13 -3.44
N THR A 100 -5.53 -8.67 -2.67
CA THR A 100 -5.31 -8.27 -1.26
C THR A 100 -4.76 -9.44 -0.44
N ARG A 101 -5.33 -10.63 -0.60
CA ARG A 101 -4.87 -11.85 0.09
C ARG A 101 -3.46 -12.23 -0.31
N ASP A 102 -3.17 -12.20 -1.61
CA ASP A 102 -1.85 -12.54 -2.14
C ASP A 102 -0.78 -11.58 -1.64
N LEU A 103 -1.05 -10.28 -1.63
CA LEU A 103 -0.12 -9.28 -1.11
C LEU A 103 0.11 -9.44 0.39
N LEU A 104 -0.94 -9.66 1.19
CA LEU A 104 -0.80 -9.90 2.63
C LEU A 104 0.01 -11.17 2.90
N ALA A 105 -0.27 -12.24 2.17
CA ALA A 105 0.47 -13.50 2.30
C ALA A 105 1.96 -13.29 1.96
N LYS A 106 2.24 -12.56 0.89
CA LYS A 106 3.60 -12.28 0.47
C LYS A 106 4.34 -11.39 1.45
N PHE A 107 3.72 -10.32 1.94
CA PHE A 107 4.31 -9.45 2.96
C PHE A 107 4.58 -10.20 4.27
N ASN A 108 3.70 -11.11 4.65
CA ASN A 108 3.85 -11.90 5.87
C ASN A 108 4.94 -12.99 5.77
N GLN A 109 5.13 -13.56 4.58
CA GLN A 109 6.04 -14.70 4.38
C GLN A 109 7.42 -14.29 3.85
N THR A 110 7.57 -13.06 3.36
CA THR A 110 8.84 -12.63 2.77
C THR A 110 9.88 -12.43 3.86
N THR A 111 11.05 -13.04 3.66
CA THR A 111 12.22 -12.76 4.47
C THR A 111 12.80 -11.43 4.02
N TRP A 112 12.63 -10.42 4.83
CA TRP A 112 13.17 -9.08 4.60
C TRP A 112 14.69 -9.09 4.87
N THR A 113 15.49 -8.87 3.86
CA THR A 113 16.92 -9.13 3.90
C THR A 113 17.75 -8.12 4.71
N GLU A 114 17.31 -6.88 4.84
CA GLU A 114 18.08 -5.83 5.54
C GLU A 114 17.47 -5.39 6.87
N PHE A 115 16.15 -5.47 6.99
CA PHE A 115 15.42 -5.11 8.21
C PHE A 115 14.40 -6.18 8.53
N ARG A 116 14.19 -6.43 9.80
CA ARG A 116 13.12 -7.31 10.24
C ARG A 116 11.81 -6.53 10.22
N TYR A 117 11.05 -6.70 9.16
CA TYR A 117 9.67 -6.24 9.08
C TYR A 117 8.72 -7.39 9.43
N ASN A 118 7.69 -7.05 10.13
CA ASN A 118 6.63 -7.98 10.49
C ASN A 118 5.27 -7.35 10.24
N VAL A 119 4.46 -7.98 9.41
CA VAL A 119 3.09 -7.55 9.18
C VAL A 119 2.23 -8.05 10.33
N GLN A 120 1.52 -7.15 10.98
CA GLN A 120 0.63 -7.50 12.07
C GLN A 120 -0.69 -8.04 11.52
N LEU A 121 -1.07 -9.22 11.97
CA LEU A 121 -2.33 -9.88 11.65
C LEU A 121 -3.18 -10.03 12.91
N PRO A 122 -4.51 -10.02 12.83
CA PRO A 122 -5.32 -9.92 11.62
C PRO A 122 -5.31 -8.52 10.99
N ALA A 123 -5.46 -8.45 9.66
CA ALA A 123 -5.68 -7.22 8.93
C ALA A 123 -7.17 -7.13 8.52
N THR A 124 -7.80 -6.01 8.82
CA THR A 124 -9.20 -5.77 8.46
C THR A 124 -9.28 -5.11 7.10
N THR A 125 -10.13 -5.63 6.22
CA THR A 125 -10.38 -5.07 4.91
C THR A 125 -11.85 -4.71 4.72
N THR A 126 -12.11 -3.58 4.07
CA THR A 126 -13.44 -3.01 3.85
C THR A 126 -13.66 -2.75 2.36
N PRO A 127 -14.77 -3.21 1.76
CA PRO A 127 -15.06 -2.96 0.37
C PRO A 127 -15.49 -1.50 0.14
N PHE A 128 -15.22 -1.00 -1.06
CA PHE A 128 -15.71 0.30 -1.51
C PHE A 128 -16.07 0.27 -2.98
N VAL A 129 -16.93 1.21 -3.35
CA VAL A 129 -17.30 1.54 -4.73
C VAL A 129 -17.28 3.05 -4.86
N GLU A 130 -16.55 3.56 -5.83
CA GLU A 130 -16.48 4.98 -6.14
C GLU A 130 -17.02 5.26 -7.54
N GLY A 131 -18.01 6.13 -7.60
CA GLY A 131 -18.71 6.49 -8.83
C GLY A 131 -18.12 7.69 -9.59
N TYR A 132 -16.90 8.10 -9.29
CA TYR A 132 -16.21 9.18 -10.00
C TYR A 132 -15.92 8.77 -11.45
N LEU A 133 -15.42 9.71 -12.27
CA LEU A 133 -15.17 9.64 -13.71
C LEU A 133 -14.89 8.25 -14.31
N ASN A 134 -14.27 7.37 -13.57
CA ASN A 134 -14.16 5.94 -13.85
C ASN A 134 -14.73 5.19 -12.64
N SER A 135 -15.79 4.43 -12.83
CA SER A 135 -16.31 3.57 -11.78
C SER A 135 -15.23 2.59 -11.35
N VAL A 136 -14.74 2.73 -10.13
CA VAL A 136 -13.76 1.85 -9.52
C VAL A 136 -14.34 1.16 -8.30
N ALA A 137 -13.95 -0.06 -8.09
CA ALA A 137 -14.30 -0.83 -6.90
C ALA A 137 -13.06 -1.54 -6.37
N GLY A 138 -13.09 -1.87 -5.11
CA GLY A 138 -11.97 -2.56 -4.49
C GLY A 138 -12.11 -2.68 -2.99
N TRP A 139 -10.96 -2.78 -2.33
CA TRP A 139 -10.86 -2.97 -0.90
C TRP A 139 -9.83 -2.03 -0.28
N THR A 140 -10.15 -1.53 0.89
CA THR A 140 -9.23 -0.79 1.75
C THR A 140 -8.84 -1.67 2.92
N THR A 141 -7.56 -1.94 3.08
CA THR A 141 -7.01 -2.81 4.12
C THR A 141 -6.15 -2.00 5.08
N GLN A 142 -6.40 -2.12 6.37
CA GLN A 142 -5.53 -1.56 7.39
C GLN A 142 -4.27 -2.41 7.51
N LEU A 143 -3.16 -1.89 7.02
CA LEU A 143 -1.86 -2.57 7.01
C LEU A 143 -0.97 -1.97 8.10
N ASN A 144 -0.58 -2.78 9.07
CA ASN A 144 0.37 -2.39 10.11
C ASN A 144 1.66 -3.19 9.94
N VAL A 145 2.76 -2.49 9.75
CA VAL A 145 4.08 -3.09 9.57
C VAL A 145 5.01 -2.66 10.69
N GLU A 146 5.46 -3.62 11.48
CA GLU A 146 6.44 -3.39 12.52
C GLU A 146 7.86 -3.50 11.95
N ALA A 147 8.65 -2.46 12.12
CA ALA A 147 10.07 -2.43 11.83
C ALA A 147 10.85 -2.42 13.14
N ILE A 148 11.79 -3.36 13.30
CA ILE A 148 12.62 -3.40 14.50
C ILE A 148 13.71 -2.32 14.38
N THR A 149 13.43 -1.18 14.97
CA THR A 149 14.31 0.00 15.01
C THR A 149 14.38 0.50 16.44
N PRO A 150 15.32 0.01 17.24
CA PRO A 150 15.42 0.44 18.64
C PRO A 150 15.73 1.93 18.73
N LEU A 151 15.09 2.60 19.69
CA LEU A 151 15.44 3.98 20.04
C LEU A 151 16.83 3.96 20.68
N ASN A 152 17.82 4.46 19.96
CA ASN A 152 19.21 4.48 20.39
C ASN A 152 19.79 5.89 20.33
N LEU A 153 20.13 6.43 21.49
CA LEU A 153 20.70 7.76 21.61
C LEU A 153 22.14 7.83 21.10
N CYS A 154 22.87 6.71 21.12
CA CYS A 154 24.28 6.68 20.71
C CYS A 154 24.48 7.04 19.23
N ASP A 155 23.50 6.77 18.41
CA ASP A 155 23.53 7.07 16.96
C ASP A 155 22.82 8.38 16.61
N ALA A 156 22.28 9.07 17.60
CA ALA A 156 21.55 10.32 17.41
C ALA A 156 22.54 11.49 17.27
N PRO A 157 22.33 12.42 16.31
CA PRO A 157 23.25 13.54 16.07
C PRO A 157 23.02 14.69 17.03
N PHE A 158 22.87 14.39 18.31
CA PHE A 158 22.80 15.41 19.36
C PHE A 158 24.20 15.80 19.79
N VAL A 159 24.39 17.09 19.95
CA VAL A 159 25.63 17.69 20.49
C VAL A 159 25.42 18.17 21.90
#